data_faa9c5c15997019493fa4dc42700f8bf
#
_entry.id   faa9c5c15997019493fa4dc42700f8bf
#
_cell.length_a   1.000
_cell.length_b   1.000
_cell.length_c   1.000
_cell.angle_alpha   90.00
_cell.angle_beta   90.00
_cell.angle_gamma   90.00
#
_symmetry.space_group_name_H-M   'P 1'
#
loop_
_entity.id
_entity.type
_entity.pdbx_description
1 polymer ?
#
loop_
_entity_poly.entity_id
_entity_poly.type
_entity_poly.pdbx_seq_one_letter_code
_entity_poly.pdbx_strand_id
1 'polypeptide(L)'
;ELFSDTDITVPDVGYSAERDEVYIEILEGYDGTVRSIGKGDQGEFLKCVAAKALIGDPDLMHNIGKLEDGYAVIDPDQAGAPIHTFEKDVFDYLEVINSGTSFDISRQDFREAVKKVSGRVGEGRLEASLEKLEVFKESIPAYANFEPDFIRGNFRSASEGFPEIRKGERPPVPKS
;
A
#
# COMPACT_ATOMS: atom_id res chain seq x y z
N GLU A 1 -7.20 9.28 3.88
CA GLU A 1 -7.56 9.20 5.31
C GLU A 1 -6.86 8.04 6.07
N LEU A 2 -6.75 6.81 5.46
CA LEU A 2 -6.15 5.64 6.14
C LEU A 2 -4.73 5.93 6.68
N PHE A 3 -3.90 6.59 5.90
CA PHE A 3 -2.49 6.85 6.21
C PHE A 3 -2.20 8.26 6.71
N SER A 4 -3.21 9.07 7.08
CA SER A 4 -3.02 10.48 7.46
C SER A 4 -2.03 10.74 8.61
N ASP A 5 -1.81 9.76 9.50
CA ASP A 5 -0.86 9.88 10.62
C ASP A 5 0.49 9.17 10.35
N THR A 6 0.77 8.83 9.10
CA THR A 6 1.93 8.00 8.75
C THR A 6 3.06 8.75 8.05
N ASP A 7 2.95 10.04 7.86
CA ASP A 7 3.85 10.86 7.04
C ASP A 7 3.88 10.43 5.55
N ILE A 8 2.86 9.69 5.11
CA ILE A 8 2.69 9.27 3.72
C ILE A 8 1.63 10.15 3.09
N THR A 9 1.97 10.88 2.06
CA THR A 9 1.01 11.67 1.30
C THR A 9 0.22 10.77 0.36
N VAL A 10 -1.09 10.87 0.43
CA VAL A 10 -2.01 10.22 -0.51
C VAL A 10 -2.94 11.33 -1.02
N PRO A 11 -3.09 11.50 -2.34
CA PRO A 11 -3.95 12.54 -2.88
C PRO A 11 -5.40 12.34 -2.42
N ASP A 12 -6.10 13.44 -2.25
CA ASP A 12 -7.52 13.39 -2.01
C ASP A 12 -8.26 12.91 -3.27
N VAL A 13 -9.18 11.99 -3.06
CA VAL A 13 -10.02 11.44 -4.12
C VAL A 13 -11.48 11.74 -3.79
N GLY A 14 -12.18 12.29 -4.75
CA GLY A 14 -13.59 12.56 -4.62
C GLY A 14 -14.39 12.00 -5.80
N TYR A 15 -15.67 11.79 -5.58
CA TYR A 15 -16.61 11.37 -6.61
C TYR A 15 -17.79 12.35 -6.69
N SER A 16 -18.07 12.82 -7.90
CA SER A 16 -19.26 13.63 -8.19
C SER A 16 -20.35 12.76 -8.78
N ALA A 17 -21.36 12.43 -7.97
CA ALA A 17 -22.51 11.65 -8.44
C ALA A 17 -23.35 12.42 -9.51
N GLU A 18 -23.31 13.76 -9.50
CA GLU A 18 -24.01 14.59 -10.49
C GLU A 18 -23.38 14.48 -11.88
N ARG A 19 -22.03 14.32 -11.93
CA ARG A 19 -21.29 14.28 -13.19
C ARG A 19 -20.83 12.87 -13.56
N ASP A 20 -21.01 11.91 -12.64
CA ASP A 20 -20.42 10.56 -12.75
C ASP A 20 -18.90 10.60 -13.00
N GLU A 21 -18.21 11.49 -12.29
CA GLU A 21 -16.78 11.74 -12.45
C GLU A 21 -16.03 11.52 -11.15
N VAL A 22 -14.87 10.87 -11.24
CA VAL A 22 -13.88 10.81 -10.16
C VAL A 22 -12.89 11.95 -10.38
N TYR A 23 -12.56 12.68 -9.32
CA TYR A 23 -11.50 13.67 -9.34
C TYR A 23 -10.42 13.29 -8.32
N ILE A 24 -9.18 13.54 -8.69
CA ILE A 24 -8.01 13.27 -7.86
C ILE A 24 -7.24 14.57 -7.70
N GLU A 25 -6.82 14.86 -6.49
CA GLU A 25 -5.97 15.99 -6.19
C GLU A 25 -4.67 15.92 -6.99
N ILE A 26 -4.25 17.04 -7.55
CA ILE A 26 -2.94 17.18 -8.20
C ILE A 26 -1.91 17.53 -7.13
N LEU A 27 -0.98 16.63 -6.89
CA LEU A 27 0.14 16.87 -5.98
C LEU A 27 1.22 17.69 -6.68
N GLU A 28 1.41 18.94 -6.25
CA GLU A 28 2.45 19.80 -6.79
C GLU A 28 3.86 19.22 -6.52
N GLY A 29 4.73 19.29 -7.53
CA GLY A 29 6.11 18.79 -7.41
C GLY A 29 6.26 17.27 -7.42
N TYR A 30 5.17 16.52 -7.67
CA TYR A 30 5.25 15.06 -7.76
C TYR A 30 6.17 14.61 -8.90
N ASP A 31 7.23 13.87 -8.56
CA ASP A 31 8.10 13.16 -9.50
C ASP A 31 7.95 11.65 -9.27
N GLY A 32 7.23 10.99 -10.17
CA GLY A 32 6.95 9.55 -10.12
C GLY A 32 8.12 8.65 -10.56
N THR A 33 9.29 9.23 -10.82
CA THR A 33 10.44 8.44 -11.24
C THR A 33 11.20 7.87 -10.02
N VAL A 34 11.12 6.56 -9.80
CA VAL A 34 11.91 5.86 -8.77
C VAL A 34 13.41 6.14 -8.91
N ARG A 35 13.89 6.52 -10.11
CA ARG A 35 15.29 6.85 -10.37
C ARG A 35 15.78 8.14 -9.69
N SER A 36 14.87 9.03 -9.33
CA SER A 36 15.20 10.27 -8.60
C SER A 36 15.37 10.06 -7.09
N ILE A 37 15.08 8.86 -6.60
CA ILE A 37 15.14 8.54 -5.18
C ILE A 37 16.60 8.32 -4.75
N GLY A 38 17.10 9.19 -3.91
CA GLY A 38 18.46 9.09 -3.37
C GLY A 38 18.56 8.08 -2.22
N LYS A 39 19.78 7.61 -1.93
CA LYS A 39 20.03 6.68 -0.82
C LYS A 39 19.54 7.21 0.53
N GLY A 40 19.56 8.52 0.75
CA GLY A 40 19.06 9.15 1.97
C GLY A 40 17.55 9.01 2.17
N ASP A 41 16.81 8.75 1.10
CA ASP A 41 15.35 8.68 1.09
C ASP A 41 14.82 7.23 1.24
N GLN A 42 15.72 6.24 1.38
CA GLN A 42 15.35 4.81 1.43
C GLN A 42 14.27 4.51 2.47
N GLY A 43 14.35 5.14 3.64
CA GLY A 43 13.38 4.91 4.71
C GLY A 43 11.98 5.42 4.39
N GLU A 44 11.86 6.56 3.73
CA GLU A 44 10.57 7.13 3.33
C GLU A 44 9.95 6.33 2.18
N PHE A 45 10.75 6.01 1.19
CA PHE A 45 10.33 5.10 0.11
C PHE A 45 9.78 3.78 0.66
N LEU A 46 10.49 3.19 1.61
CA LEU A 46 10.11 1.92 2.21
C LEU A 46 8.79 2.00 3.00
N LYS A 47 8.46 3.14 3.61
CA LYS A 47 7.14 3.37 4.21
C LYS A 47 6.03 3.33 3.15
N CYS A 48 6.25 3.93 1.99
CA CYS A 48 5.27 3.90 0.89
C CYS A 48 5.06 2.48 0.37
N VAL A 49 6.15 1.71 0.17
CA VAL A 49 6.05 0.29 -0.21
C VAL A 49 5.30 -0.51 0.84
N ALA A 50 5.57 -0.25 2.12
CA ALA A 50 4.86 -0.90 3.23
C ALA A 50 3.36 -0.57 3.24
N ALA A 51 2.99 0.69 2.99
CA ALA A 51 1.60 1.11 2.90
C ALA A 51 0.87 0.39 1.76
N LYS A 52 1.49 0.34 0.56
CA LYS A 52 0.93 -0.38 -0.59
C LYS A 52 0.77 -1.87 -0.31
N ALA A 53 1.76 -2.50 0.31
CA ALA A 53 1.67 -3.90 0.71
C ALA A 53 0.53 -4.16 1.71
N LEU A 54 0.33 -3.26 2.68
CA LEU A 54 -0.74 -3.37 3.68
C LEU A 54 -2.14 -3.31 3.05
N ILE A 55 -2.35 -2.47 2.07
CA ILE A 55 -3.63 -2.39 1.34
C ILE A 55 -3.75 -3.44 0.22
N GLY A 56 -2.72 -4.27 0.02
CA GLY A 56 -2.73 -5.31 -0.99
C GLY A 56 -2.69 -4.78 -2.42
N ASP A 57 -1.96 -3.69 -2.63
CA ASP A 57 -1.69 -3.16 -3.97
C ASP A 57 -0.52 -3.94 -4.60
N PRO A 58 -0.73 -4.67 -5.70
CA PRO A 58 0.31 -5.47 -6.33
C PRO A 58 1.36 -4.62 -7.04
N ASP A 59 1.03 -3.38 -7.38
CA ASP A 59 1.91 -2.47 -8.09
C ASP A 59 2.82 -1.68 -7.12
N LEU A 60 3.65 -2.39 -6.39
CA LEU A 60 4.44 -1.86 -5.28
C LEU A 60 5.45 -0.77 -5.66
N MET A 61 5.92 -0.69 -6.93
CA MET A 61 6.96 0.27 -7.38
C MET A 61 6.43 1.46 -8.14
N HIS A 62 5.45 1.19 -8.92
CA HIS A 62 4.82 2.24 -9.65
C HIS A 62 3.96 3.06 -8.70
N ASN A 63 3.67 4.26 -9.07
CA ASN A 63 2.78 5.09 -8.29
C ASN A 63 3.30 5.47 -6.89
N ILE A 64 4.63 5.39 -6.69
CA ILE A 64 5.34 6.04 -5.59
C ILE A 64 6.21 7.12 -6.18
N GLY A 65 6.07 8.34 -5.74
CA GLY A 65 6.82 9.47 -6.23
C GLY A 65 7.32 10.38 -5.13
N LYS A 66 8.35 11.18 -5.47
CA LYS A 66 8.93 12.17 -4.60
C LYS A 66 8.15 13.46 -4.68
N LEU A 67 7.96 14.09 -3.52
CA LEU A 67 7.51 15.47 -3.34
C LEU A 67 8.68 16.31 -2.82
N GLU A 68 8.48 17.65 -2.76
CA GLU A 68 9.46 18.54 -2.13
C GLU A 68 9.72 18.13 -0.66
N ASP A 69 8.66 17.81 0.07
CA ASP A 69 8.69 17.44 1.48
C ASP A 69 8.24 15.98 1.72
N GLY A 70 8.81 15.00 1.00
CA GLY A 70 8.53 13.61 1.29
C GLY A 70 8.19 12.75 0.08
N TYR A 71 7.29 11.79 0.29
CA TYR A 71 6.86 10.84 -0.73
C TYR A 71 5.35 10.71 -0.75
N ALA A 72 4.81 10.46 -1.94
CA ALA A 72 3.40 10.18 -2.15
C ALA A 72 3.17 8.79 -2.74
N VAL A 73 2.05 8.20 -2.37
CA VAL A 73 1.46 7.02 -3.00
C VAL A 73 0.24 7.48 -3.78
N ILE A 74 0.23 7.23 -5.07
CA ILE A 74 -0.89 7.55 -5.95
C ILE A 74 -1.48 6.29 -6.58
N ASP A 75 -2.68 6.41 -7.12
CA ASP A 75 -3.36 5.42 -7.97
C ASP A 75 -3.35 3.97 -7.42
N PRO A 76 -3.93 3.73 -6.23
CA PRO A 76 -4.05 2.39 -5.67
C PRO A 76 -5.25 1.64 -6.28
N ASP A 77 -5.42 1.68 -7.59
CA ASP A 77 -6.58 1.16 -8.33
C ASP A 77 -6.77 -0.36 -8.17
N GLN A 78 -5.70 -1.07 -7.80
CA GLN A 78 -5.72 -2.51 -7.58
C GLN A 78 -5.68 -2.89 -6.09
N ALA A 79 -5.73 -1.90 -5.21
CA ALA A 79 -5.70 -2.15 -3.76
C ALA A 79 -6.91 -2.98 -3.31
N GLY A 80 -6.66 -3.92 -2.40
CA GLY A 80 -7.71 -4.76 -1.82
C GLY A 80 -8.26 -5.85 -2.73
N ALA A 81 -7.78 -5.96 -3.96
CA ALA A 81 -8.02 -7.15 -4.76
C ALA A 81 -7.17 -8.31 -4.20
N PRO A 82 -7.72 -9.54 -4.06
CA PRO A 82 -6.97 -10.68 -3.54
C PRO A 82 -5.95 -11.22 -4.56
N ILE A 83 -5.31 -10.34 -5.27
CA ILE A 83 -4.22 -10.62 -6.19
C ILE A 83 -2.96 -10.66 -5.33
N HIS A 84 -2.58 -11.82 -4.96
CA HIS A 84 -1.37 -12.32 -4.30
C HIS A 84 -0.19 -11.36 -4.16
N THR A 85 -0.25 -10.45 -3.22
CA THR A 85 0.91 -9.72 -2.76
C THR A 85 1.39 -10.33 -1.46
N PHE A 86 2.11 -11.43 -1.55
CA PHE A 86 2.72 -12.01 -0.39
C PHE A 86 4.18 -11.61 -0.25
N GLU A 87 4.66 -11.77 0.96
CA GLU A 87 6.02 -11.51 1.40
C GLU A 87 7.07 -11.89 0.32
N LYS A 88 6.86 -13.00 -0.39
CA LYS A 88 7.75 -13.42 -1.46
C LYS A 88 7.80 -12.42 -2.62
N ASP A 89 6.65 -11.96 -3.09
CA ASP A 89 6.58 -11.04 -4.23
C ASP A 89 7.15 -9.67 -3.86
N VAL A 90 6.92 -9.21 -2.64
CA VAL A 90 7.55 -8.00 -2.12
C VAL A 90 9.07 -8.15 -2.04
N PHE A 91 9.58 -9.31 -1.66
CA PHE A 91 11.03 -9.50 -1.56
C PHE A 91 11.71 -9.69 -2.90
N ASP A 92 11.12 -10.44 -3.82
CA ASP A 92 11.61 -10.53 -5.20
C ASP A 92 11.69 -9.13 -5.82
N TYR A 93 10.80 -8.26 -5.42
CA TYR A 93 10.70 -6.90 -5.81
C TYR A 93 11.73 -5.96 -5.17
N LEU A 94 11.96 -6.09 -3.87
CA LEU A 94 13.03 -5.36 -3.18
C LEU A 94 14.41 -5.72 -3.74
N GLU A 95 14.62 -6.96 -4.18
CA GLU A 95 15.83 -7.36 -4.89
C GLU A 95 16.00 -6.62 -6.22
N VAL A 96 14.92 -6.43 -6.98
CA VAL A 96 14.92 -5.62 -8.20
C VAL A 96 15.22 -4.15 -7.90
N ILE A 97 14.61 -3.60 -6.86
CA ILE A 97 14.88 -2.22 -6.42
C ILE A 97 16.35 -2.06 -6.03
N ASN A 98 16.86 -2.91 -5.16
CA ASN A 98 18.25 -2.86 -4.73
C ASN A 98 19.24 -2.97 -5.90
N SER A 99 18.90 -3.77 -6.92
CA SER A 99 19.74 -3.92 -8.12
C SER A 99 19.68 -2.72 -9.08
N GLY A 100 18.56 -2.02 -9.11
CA GLY A 100 18.30 -0.88 -10.00
C GLY A 100 18.55 0.51 -9.39
N THR A 101 18.79 0.57 -8.09
CA THR A 101 19.00 1.81 -7.34
C THR A 101 20.25 1.73 -6.45
N SER A 102 20.53 2.78 -5.69
CA SER A 102 21.56 2.77 -4.65
C SER A 102 21.05 2.25 -3.30
N PHE A 103 19.87 1.67 -3.26
CA PHE A 103 19.26 1.13 -2.04
C PHE A 103 19.90 -0.20 -1.63
N ASP A 104 19.82 -0.46 -0.34
CA ASP A 104 20.24 -1.71 0.30
C ASP A 104 19.17 -2.08 1.34
N ILE A 105 17.97 -2.38 0.83
CA ILE A 105 16.80 -2.71 1.64
C ILE A 105 16.84 -4.20 1.96
N SER A 106 16.94 -4.50 3.25
CA SER A 106 16.82 -5.88 3.72
C SER A 106 15.36 -6.27 4.00
N ARG A 107 15.12 -7.56 4.14
CA ARG A 107 13.82 -8.08 4.58
C ARG A 107 13.42 -7.56 5.95
N GLN A 108 14.41 -7.39 6.82
CA GLN A 108 14.17 -6.85 8.16
C GLN A 108 13.72 -5.39 8.12
N ASP A 109 14.36 -4.56 7.28
CA ASP A 109 13.95 -3.16 7.11
C ASP A 109 12.51 -3.05 6.64
N PHE A 110 12.11 -3.89 5.68
CA PHE A 110 10.73 -3.93 5.21
C PHE A 110 9.74 -4.33 6.32
N ARG A 111 10.05 -5.40 7.09
CA ARG A 111 9.19 -5.82 8.20
C ARG A 111 9.03 -4.73 9.25
N GLU A 112 10.10 -4.02 9.57
CA GLU A 112 10.06 -2.89 10.49
C GLU A 112 9.22 -1.73 9.96
N ALA A 113 9.34 -1.42 8.66
CA ALA A 113 8.52 -0.40 8.02
C ALA A 113 7.03 -0.76 8.05
N VAL A 114 6.67 -1.99 7.70
CA VAL A 114 5.29 -2.47 7.75
C VAL A 114 4.73 -2.41 9.16
N LYS A 115 5.49 -2.86 10.16
CA LYS A 115 5.09 -2.79 11.57
C LYS A 115 4.90 -1.35 12.03
N LYS A 116 5.78 -0.43 11.61
CA LYS A 116 5.70 0.98 11.95
C LYS A 116 4.48 1.65 11.32
N VAL A 117 4.23 1.40 10.03
CA VAL A 117 3.08 1.96 9.32
C VAL A 117 1.77 1.41 9.88
N SER A 118 1.65 0.09 10.03
CA SER A 118 0.44 -0.54 10.58
C SER A 118 0.12 -0.06 11.99
N GLY A 119 1.15 0.09 12.83
CA GLY A 119 0.98 0.58 14.21
C GLY A 119 0.48 2.02 14.30
N ARG A 120 0.81 2.87 13.32
CA ARG A 120 0.32 4.25 13.27
C ARG A 120 -1.12 4.36 12.76
N VAL A 121 -1.54 3.46 11.88
CA VAL A 121 -2.92 3.45 11.36
C VAL A 121 -3.94 3.21 12.47
N GLY A 122 -3.69 2.24 13.34
CA GLY A 122 -4.61 1.86 14.40
C GLY A 122 -5.89 1.17 13.89
N GLU A 123 -6.45 0.28 14.72
CA GLU A 123 -7.61 -0.54 14.34
C GLU A 123 -8.86 0.28 14.03
N GLY A 124 -9.16 1.27 14.86
CA GLY A 124 -10.38 2.09 14.66
C GLY A 124 -10.37 2.88 13.35
N ARG A 125 -9.21 3.37 12.92
CA ARG A 125 -9.07 4.07 11.64
C ARG A 125 -9.16 3.10 10.47
N LEU A 126 -8.56 1.93 10.60
CA LEU A 126 -8.65 0.87 9.59
C LEU A 126 -10.11 0.52 9.33
N GLU A 127 -10.88 0.20 10.39
CA GLU A 127 -12.28 -0.18 10.22
C GLU A 127 -13.11 0.97 9.63
N ALA A 128 -12.97 2.20 10.11
CA ALA A 128 -13.69 3.34 9.56
C ALA A 128 -13.38 3.59 8.07
N SER A 129 -12.14 3.32 7.64
CA SER A 129 -11.76 3.45 6.23
C SER A 129 -12.32 2.31 5.38
N LEU A 130 -12.33 1.09 5.90
CA LEU A 130 -12.90 -0.07 5.20
C LEU A 130 -14.42 0.04 5.05
N GLU A 131 -15.14 0.48 6.07
CA GLU A 131 -16.59 0.73 6.01
C GLU A 131 -16.94 1.74 4.90
N LYS A 132 -16.17 2.82 4.77
CA LYS A 132 -16.36 3.78 3.67
C LYS A 132 -16.14 3.14 2.30
N LEU A 133 -15.10 2.32 2.16
CA LEU A 133 -14.77 1.64 0.89
C LEU A 133 -15.83 0.58 0.52
N GLU A 134 -16.46 -0.07 1.49
CA GLU A 134 -17.59 -0.98 1.24
C GLU A 134 -18.79 -0.27 0.60
N VAL A 135 -19.06 0.96 1.02
CA VAL A 135 -20.12 1.78 0.38
C VAL A 135 -19.76 2.06 -1.09
N PHE A 136 -18.50 2.36 -1.39
CA PHE A 136 -18.05 2.59 -2.77
C PHE A 136 -18.09 1.32 -3.61
N LYS A 137 -17.84 0.14 -3.03
CA LYS A 137 -17.92 -1.15 -3.72
C LYS A 137 -19.29 -1.36 -4.39
N GLU A 138 -20.36 -0.95 -3.73
CA GLU A 138 -21.73 -1.08 -4.26
C GLU A 138 -22.01 -0.09 -5.40
N SER A 139 -21.30 1.03 -5.42
CA SER A 139 -21.58 2.16 -6.30
C SER A 139 -20.62 2.28 -7.48
N ILE A 140 -19.40 1.75 -7.36
CA ILE A 140 -18.33 1.92 -8.35
C ILE A 140 -17.85 0.54 -8.83
N PRO A 141 -18.09 0.18 -10.11
CA PRO A 141 -17.72 -1.14 -10.65
C PRO A 141 -16.23 -1.48 -10.53
N ALA A 142 -15.35 -0.48 -10.55
CA ALA A 142 -13.92 -0.69 -10.37
C ALA A 142 -13.55 -1.31 -9.01
N TYR A 143 -14.38 -1.09 -7.99
CA TYR A 143 -14.18 -1.66 -6.65
C TYR A 143 -14.94 -2.97 -6.41
N ALA A 144 -15.56 -3.58 -7.43
CA ALA A 144 -16.32 -4.82 -7.28
C ALA A 144 -15.50 -5.98 -6.69
N ASN A 145 -14.20 -6.00 -6.95
CA ASN A 145 -13.27 -7.02 -6.45
C ASN A 145 -12.56 -6.63 -5.15
N PHE A 146 -12.92 -5.51 -4.54
CA PHE A 146 -12.36 -5.08 -3.27
C PHE A 146 -12.80 -6.02 -2.14
N GLU A 147 -11.83 -6.56 -1.39
CA GLU A 147 -12.08 -7.47 -0.26
C GLU A 147 -11.54 -6.86 1.05
N PRO A 148 -12.40 -6.26 1.88
CA PRO A 148 -11.99 -5.68 3.17
C PRO A 148 -11.26 -6.66 4.08
N ASP A 149 -11.70 -7.92 4.11
CA ASP A 149 -11.10 -8.94 4.97
C ASP A 149 -9.67 -9.30 4.57
N PHE A 150 -9.33 -9.13 3.30
CA PHE A 150 -7.96 -9.28 2.83
C PHE A 150 -7.06 -8.19 3.44
N ILE A 151 -7.49 -6.94 3.41
CA ILE A 151 -6.76 -5.84 4.04
C ILE A 151 -6.66 -6.03 5.55
N ARG A 152 -7.76 -6.39 6.23
CA ARG A 152 -7.73 -6.72 7.67
C ARG A 152 -6.69 -7.81 7.97
N GLY A 153 -6.64 -8.83 7.13
CA GLY A 153 -5.65 -9.91 7.22
C GLY A 153 -4.21 -9.42 7.13
N ASN A 154 -3.92 -8.51 6.19
CA ASN A 154 -2.60 -7.92 6.02
C ASN A 154 -2.18 -7.10 7.26
N PHE A 155 -3.06 -6.25 7.78
CA PHE A 155 -2.78 -5.47 8.98
C PHE A 155 -2.58 -6.35 10.22
N ARG A 156 -3.37 -7.41 10.37
CA ARG A 156 -3.19 -8.39 11.45
C ARG A 156 -1.84 -9.10 11.35
N SER A 157 -1.50 -9.61 10.17
CA SER A 157 -0.21 -10.25 9.93
C SER A 157 0.97 -9.32 10.20
N ALA A 158 0.83 -8.05 9.83
CA ALA A 158 1.83 -7.02 10.12
C ALA A 158 2.04 -6.81 11.62
N SER A 159 0.97 -6.78 12.41
CA SER A 159 1.03 -6.63 13.87
C SER A 159 1.67 -7.83 14.56
N GLU A 160 1.47 -9.03 14.01
CA GLU A 160 2.04 -10.30 14.49
C GLU A 160 3.48 -10.53 14.01
N GLY A 161 4.04 -9.62 13.22
CA GLY A 161 5.42 -9.67 12.73
C GLY A 161 5.64 -10.53 11.51
N PHE A 162 4.59 -10.71 10.65
CA PHE A 162 4.61 -11.61 9.49
C PHE A 162 5.17 -12.99 9.89
N PRO A 163 4.35 -13.92 10.36
CA PRO A 163 4.82 -15.27 10.63
C PRO A 163 5.54 -15.77 9.36
N GLU A 164 6.74 -16.33 9.53
CA GLU A 164 7.46 -16.91 8.40
C GLU A 164 6.49 -17.82 7.67
N ILE A 165 6.13 -17.44 6.42
CA ILE A 165 5.33 -18.34 5.58
C ILE A 165 6.20 -19.58 5.40
N ARG A 166 5.81 -20.66 6.06
CA ARG A 166 6.50 -21.94 5.92
C ARG A 166 6.51 -22.26 4.44
N LYS A 167 7.69 -22.43 3.88
CA LYS A 167 7.86 -22.81 2.47
C LYS A 167 6.92 -23.96 2.17
N GLY A 168 5.85 -23.72 1.41
CA GLY A 168 4.95 -24.74 0.89
C GLY A 168 3.47 -24.63 1.28
N GLU A 169 3.08 -23.80 2.21
CA GLU A 169 1.65 -23.65 2.55
C GLU A 169 1.03 -22.47 1.80
N ARG A 170 0.24 -22.78 0.79
CA ARG A 170 -0.71 -21.79 0.26
C ARG A 170 -1.74 -21.50 1.34
N PRO A 171 -2.06 -20.22 1.61
CA PRO A 171 -3.16 -19.91 2.50
C PRO A 171 -4.44 -20.60 1.98
N PRO A 172 -5.31 -21.11 2.86
CA PRO A 172 -6.53 -21.75 2.44
C PRO A 172 -7.38 -20.75 1.65
N VAL A 173 -7.66 -21.09 0.40
CA VAL A 173 -8.64 -20.35 -0.40
C VAL A 173 -9.98 -20.46 0.32
N PRO A 174 -10.66 -19.33 0.64
CA PRO A 174 -11.99 -19.40 1.21
C PRO A 174 -12.88 -20.25 0.30
N LYS A 175 -13.49 -21.28 0.87
CA LYS A 175 -14.47 -22.05 0.13
C LYS A 175 -15.71 -21.19 -0.06
N SER A 176 -16.02 -20.88 -1.31
CA SER A 176 -17.29 -20.30 -1.77
C SER A 176 -18.50 -21.10 -1.29
#